data_618c3e8cf86e32996bc8e4a60d6593b8
#
_entry.id   618c3e8cf86e32996bc8e4a60d6593b8
#
_cell.length_a   1.000
_cell.length_b   1.000
_cell.length_c   1.000
_cell.angle_alpha   90.00
_cell.angle_beta   90.00
_cell.angle_gamma   90.00
#
_symmetry.space_group_name_H-M   'P 1'
#
loop_
_entity.id
_entity.type
_entity.pdbx_description
1 polymer ?
#
loop_
_entity_poly.entity_id
_entity_poly.type
_entity_poly.pdbx_seq_one_letter_code
_entity_poly.pdbx_strand_id
1 'polypeptide(L)'
;MRELLLNAVYGPGSYFQSNHMVVLAMGILLYSFLAGKKLSAREKGLSGLTAVCLLLVLFPVSAAALMLYQTRFYGYHWIWGLVPLTPCIAWGGTRLLWELTGQQRRDGREAWRLAGGMAALLALLLLTGNLGNVRSLGGEEKNRLSQARQAALYLEETPEAGVELLWAPRPVLEAVRQQTGGIRLLYGRNMWEPAAAAYAYDSYPMEQQRLFDWMEAVEKGEAYEMPLGLKVFLEDTVAGWDPERPGESRILGDAHMLRLAAEQGARLWVFPAGATERVTLACGRLQETCGLRPRLLGSTEGYTVWICGGDEDSE
;
A
#
# COMPACT_ATOMS: atom_id res chain seq x y z
N MET A 1 8.38 8.23 -18.12
CA MET A 1 7.53 7.99 -19.31
C MET A 1 7.60 6.55 -19.79
N ARG A 2 8.79 6.00 -20.11
CA ARG A 2 8.94 4.61 -20.60
C ARG A 2 8.42 3.58 -19.59
N GLU A 3 8.73 3.75 -18.33
CA GLU A 3 8.30 2.87 -17.24
C GLU A 3 6.77 2.90 -17.04
N LEU A 4 6.17 4.09 -17.07
CA LEU A 4 4.71 4.24 -16.98
C LEU A 4 3.99 3.56 -18.17
N LEU A 5 4.55 3.66 -19.37
CA LEU A 5 4.01 2.96 -20.54
C LEU A 5 4.13 1.44 -20.40
N LEU A 6 5.25 0.94 -19.89
CA LEU A 6 5.41 -0.50 -19.60
C LEU A 6 4.40 -0.98 -18.56
N ASN A 7 4.23 -0.22 -17.48
CA ASN A 7 3.23 -0.52 -16.45
C ASN A 7 1.80 -0.49 -17.04
N ALA A 8 1.50 0.41 -17.95
CA ALA A 8 0.21 0.48 -18.63
C ALA A 8 -0.02 -0.69 -19.61
N VAL A 9 1.02 -1.23 -20.21
CA VAL A 9 0.92 -2.38 -21.14
C VAL A 9 0.76 -3.70 -20.40
N TYR A 10 1.54 -3.91 -19.33
CA TYR A 10 1.53 -5.17 -18.58
C TYR A 10 0.54 -5.21 -17.41
N GLY A 11 0.15 -4.02 -16.92
CA GLY A 11 -0.76 -3.86 -15.79
C GLY A 11 -2.14 -4.53 -15.95
N PRO A 12 -2.79 -4.49 -17.14
CA PRO A 12 -4.07 -5.17 -17.35
C PRO A 12 -4.03 -6.66 -17.03
N GLY A 13 -2.97 -7.36 -17.44
CA GLY A 13 -2.81 -8.80 -17.21
C GLY A 13 -2.79 -9.13 -15.72
N SER A 14 -1.99 -8.42 -14.94
CA SER A 14 -1.91 -8.62 -13.49
C SER A 14 -3.20 -8.21 -12.77
N TYR A 15 -3.87 -7.15 -13.21
CA TYR A 15 -5.12 -6.71 -12.61
C TYR A 15 -6.26 -7.71 -12.85
N PHE A 16 -6.39 -8.27 -14.05
CA PHE A 16 -7.42 -9.26 -14.37
C PHE A 16 -7.23 -10.56 -13.60
N GLN A 17 -6.00 -10.97 -13.32
CA GLN A 17 -5.72 -12.13 -12.49
C GLN A 17 -6.15 -11.92 -11.04
N SER A 18 -6.07 -10.70 -10.53
CA SER A 18 -6.43 -10.37 -9.16
C SER A 18 -7.88 -9.93 -8.98
N ASN A 19 -8.58 -9.51 -10.05
CA ASN A 19 -9.92 -8.92 -9.96
C ASN A 19 -10.88 -9.38 -11.07
N HIS A 20 -11.59 -10.46 -10.78
CA HIS A 20 -12.59 -11.04 -11.71
C HIS A 20 -13.85 -10.17 -11.91
N MET A 21 -14.06 -9.13 -11.08
CA MET A 21 -15.18 -8.20 -11.26
C MET A 21 -15.15 -7.48 -12.61
N VAL A 22 -13.95 -7.27 -13.16
CA VAL A 22 -13.79 -6.66 -14.48
C VAL A 22 -14.42 -7.52 -15.58
N VAL A 23 -14.20 -8.83 -15.52
CA VAL A 23 -14.77 -9.79 -16.48
C VAL A 23 -16.30 -9.76 -16.41
N LEU A 24 -16.84 -9.70 -15.19
CA LEU A 24 -18.29 -9.59 -14.96
C LEU A 24 -18.85 -8.28 -15.54
N ALA A 25 -18.18 -7.16 -15.29
CA ALA A 25 -18.56 -5.85 -15.83
C ALA A 25 -18.50 -5.82 -17.36
N MET A 26 -17.48 -6.43 -17.98
CA MET A 26 -17.40 -6.57 -19.42
C MET A 26 -18.56 -7.39 -20.01
N GLY A 27 -18.94 -8.48 -19.33
CA GLY A 27 -20.13 -9.26 -19.71
C GLY A 27 -21.42 -8.44 -19.66
N ILE A 28 -21.59 -7.61 -18.64
CA ILE A 28 -22.74 -6.70 -18.48
C ILE A 28 -22.72 -5.60 -19.55
N LEU A 29 -21.56 -5.05 -19.87
CA LEU A 29 -21.44 -4.06 -20.95
C LEU A 29 -21.77 -4.67 -22.30
N LEU A 30 -21.33 -5.89 -22.58
CA LEU A 30 -21.68 -6.62 -23.80
C LEU A 30 -23.21 -6.86 -23.85
N TYR A 31 -23.82 -7.31 -22.76
CA TYR A 31 -25.27 -7.43 -22.65
C TYR A 31 -25.96 -6.08 -22.91
N SER A 32 -25.49 -4.99 -22.31
CA SER A 32 -26.04 -3.65 -22.51
C SER A 32 -25.97 -3.19 -23.97
N PHE A 33 -24.87 -3.51 -24.65
CA PHE A 33 -24.71 -3.23 -26.07
C PHE A 33 -25.73 -4.00 -26.91
N LEU A 34 -25.90 -5.30 -26.66
CA LEU A 34 -26.87 -6.16 -27.36
C LEU A 34 -28.32 -5.75 -27.08
N ALA A 35 -28.62 -5.40 -25.84
CA ALA A 35 -29.95 -4.97 -25.38
C ALA A 35 -30.26 -3.48 -25.64
N GLY A 36 -29.39 -2.75 -26.31
CA GLY A 36 -29.36 -1.29 -26.40
C GLY A 36 -30.67 -0.61 -26.84
N LYS A 37 -31.52 -1.29 -27.63
CA LYS A 37 -32.84 -0.78 -28.03
C LYS A 37 -33.86 -0.77 -26.88
N LYS A 38 -33.69 -1.59 -25.85
CA LYS A 38 -34.58 -1.75 -24.70
C LYS A 38 -34.15 -0.92 -23.49
N LEU A 39 -32.98 -0.26 -23.54
CA LEU A 39 -32.45 0.50 -22.43
C LEU A 39 -32.93 1.95 -22.45
N SER A 40 -33.25 2.48 -21.26
CA SER A 40 -33.54 3.89 -21.04
C SER A 40 -32.30 4.77 -21.27
N ALA A 41 -32.49 6.07 -21.43
CA ALA A 41 -31.38 7.02 -21.59
C ALA A 41 -30.38 7.01 -20.41
N ARG A 42 -30.88 6.84 -19.17
CA ARG A 42 -30.04 6.77 -17.95
C ARG A 42 -29.19 5.50 -17.93
N GLU A 43 -29.76 4.37 -18.31
CA GLU A 43 -29.07 3.08 -18.38
C GLU A 43 -27.97 3.09 -19.45
N LYS A 44 -28.26 3.69 -20.61
CA LYS A 44 -27.26 3.92 -21.66
C LYS A 44 -26.14 4.85 -21.19
N GLY A 45 -26.48 5.87 -20.39
CA GLY A 45 -25.51 6.78 -19.80
C GLY A 45 -24.54 6.06 -18.86
N LEU A 46 -25.05 5.23 -17.95
CA LEU A 46 -24.18 4.48 -17.02
C LEU A 46 -23.28 3.47 -17.74
N SER A 47 -23.85 2.67 -18.67
CA SER A 47 -23.05 1.70 -19.42
C SER A 47 -22.06 2.39 -20.37
N GLY A 48 -22.45 3.51 -20.99
CA GLY A 48 -21.55 4.32 -21.81
C GLY A 48 -20.39 4.92 -21.00
N LEU A 49 -20.67 5.51 -19.85
CA LEU A 49 -19.64 6.03 -18.94
C LEU A 49 -18.69 4.92 -18.51
N THR A 50 -19.21 3.78 -18.09
CA THR A 50 -18.37 2.64 -17.67
C THR A 50 -17.50 2.15 -18.84
N ALA A 51 -18.05 2.05 -20.04
CA ALA A 51 -17.31 1.65 -21.23
C ALA A 51 -16.18 2.64 -21.58
N VAL A 52 -16.46 3.95 -21.52
CA VAL A 52 -15.45 5.00 -21.77
C VAL A 52 -14.34 4.94 -20.71
N CYS A 53 -14.69 4.88 -19.43
CA CYS A 53 -13.69 4.76 -18.36
C CYS A 53 -12.84 3.48 -18.52
N LEU A 54 -13.47 2.37 -18.88
CA LEU A 54 -12.79 1.10 -19.10
C LEU A 54 -11.81 1.19 -20.28
N LEU A 55 -12.21 1.82 -21.40
CA LEU A 55 -11.34 2.06 -22.53
C LEU A 55 -10.15 2.97 -22.17
N LEU A 56 -10.39 4.04 -21.40
CA LEU A 56 -9.32 4.94 -20.93
C LEU A 56 -8.28 4.22 -20.07
N VAL A 57 -8.71 3.29 -19.23
CA VAL A 57 -7.81 2.53 -18.34
C VAL A 57 -7.11 1.40 -19.10
N LEU A 58 -7.77 0.76 -20.06
CA LEU A 58 -7.19 -0.32 -20.87
C LEU A 58 -6.26 0.18 -21.98
N PHE A 59 -6.46 1.39 -22.48
CA PHE A 59 -5.60 1.92 -23.53
C PHE A 59 -4.29 2.45 -22.95
N PRO A 60 -3.11 1.90 -23.34
CA PRO A 60 -1.85 2.17 -22.64
C PRO A 60 -1.45 3.64 -22.57
N VAL A 61 -1.73 4.41 -23.63
CA VAL A 61 -1.36 5.83 -23.67
C VAL A 61 -2.21 6.66 -22.71
N SER A 62 -3.53 6.45 -22.67
CA SER A 62 -4.41 7.14 -21.72
C SER A 62 -4.17 6.70 -20.29
N ALA A 63 -3.92 5.41 -20.07
CA ALA A 63 -3.55 4.89 -18.74
C ALA A 63 -2.24 5.52 -18.22
N ALA A 64 -1.22 5.60 -19.06
CA ALA A 64 0.04 6.26 -18.73
C ALA A 64 -0.15 7.77 -18.48
N ALA A 65 -0.99 8.45 -19.26
CA ALA A 65 -1.33 9.86 -19.06
C ALA A 65 -2.08 10.08 -17.73
N LEU A 66 -3.02 9.19 -17.38
CA LEU A 66 -3.72 9.24 -16.09
C LEU A 66 -2.77 9.04 -14.91
N MET A 67 -1.84 8.08 -15.02
CA MET A 67 -0.81 7.85 -14.00
C MET A 67 0.17 9.03 -13.88
N LEU A 68 0.46 9.71 -14.98
CA LEU A 68 1.32 10.89 -14.99
C LEU A 68 0.63 12.13 -14.43
N TYR A 69 -0.66 12.31 -14.74
CA TYR A 69 -1.43 13.48 -14.35
C TYR A 69 -1.65 13.57 -12.83
N GLN A 70 -1.82 12.45 -12.18
CA GLN A 70 -2.08 12.42 -10.75
C GLN A 70 -1.13 11.48 -10.04
N THR A 71 -0.22 12.06 -9.29
CA THR A 71 0.82 11.39 -8.51
C THR A 71 0.33 10.33 -7.53
N ARG A 72 -0.97 10.37 -7.18
CA ARG A 72 -1.63 9.32 -6.39
C ARG A 72 -1.90 8.03 -7.15
N PHE A 73 -1.82 8.06 -8.46
CA PHE A 73 -2.10 6.91 -9.33
C PHE A 73 -0.83 6.30 -9.94
N TYR A 74 0.28 6.32 -9.21
CA TYR A 74 1.54 5.72 -9.68
C TYR A 74 1.44 4.26 -10.07
N GLY A 75 0.57 3.50 -9.40
CA GLY A 75 0.32 2.12 -9.74
C GLY A 75 -0.86 1.98 -10.69
N TYR A 76 -0.72 1.14 -11.71
CA TYR A 76 -1.80 0.82 -12.64
C TYR A 76 -3.10 0.38 -11.93
N HIS A 77 -2.99 -0.30 -10.80
CA HIS A 77 -4.14 -0.74 -9.98
C HIS A 77 -5.02 0.41 -9.48
N TRP A 78 -4.44 1.58 -9.19
CA TRP A 78 -5.18 2.71 -8.63
C TRP A 78 -6.07 3.42 -9.64
N ILE A 79 -5.70 3.44 -10.93
CA ILE A 79 -6.53 4.08 -11.96
C ILE A 79 -7.86 3.34 -12.20
N TRP A 80 -7.95 2.06 -11.79
CA TRP A 80 -9.19 1.30 -11.84
C TRP A 80 -10.28 1.84 -10.90
N GLY A 81 -9.92 2.62 -9.88
CA GLY A 81 -10.87 3.34 -9.04
C GLY A 81 -11.74 4.36 -9.82
N LEU A 82 -11.30 4.77 -11.01
CA LEU A 82 -12.09 5.64 -11.90
C LEU A 82 -13.19 4.89 -12.66
N VAL A 83 -13.11 3.57 -12.77
CA VAL A 83 -14.09 2.76 -13.48
C VAL A 83 -15.24 2.39 -12.53
N PRO A 84 -16.48 2.78 -12.81
CA PRO A 84 -17.63 2.49 -11.95
C PRO A 84 -18.08 1.03 -12.10
N LEU A 85 -17.20 0.07 -11.77
CA LEU A 85 -17.45 -1.38 -11.89
C LEU A 85 -18.63 -1.82 -11.02
N THR A 86 -18.62 -1.47 -9.73
CA THR A 86 -19.66 -1.87 -8.77
C THR A 86 -21.05 -1.37 -9.16
N PRO A 87 -21.27 -0.07 -9.47
CA PRO A 87 -22.55 0.42 -9.97
C PRO A 87 -22.99 -0.26 -11.27
N CYS A 88 -22.07 -0.50 -12.19
CA CYS A 88 -22.36 -1.18 -13.46
C CYS A 88 -22.83 -2.62 -13.22
N ILE A 89 -22.14 -3.38 -12.36
CA ILE A 89 -22.47 -4.77 -12.03
C ILE A 89 -23.79 -4.83 -11.28
N ALA A 90 -24.00 -3.97 -10.29
CA ALA A 90 -25.23 -3.93 -9.50
C ALA A 90 -26.44 -3.63 -10.40
N TRP A 91 -26.35 -2.61 -11.25
CA TRP A 91 -27.40 -2.27 -12.17
C TRP A 91 -27.65 -3.38 -13.21
N GLY A 92 -26.59 -3.82 -13.90
CA GLY A 92 -26.72 -4.80 -14.98
C GLY A 92 -27.18 -6.15 -14.48
N GLY A 93 -26.68 -6.60 -13.33
CA GLY A 93 -27.11 -7.82 -12.68
C GLY A 93 -28.58 -7.77 -12.26
N THR A 94 -29.02 -6.66 -11.65
CA THR A 94 -30.42 -6.46 -11.25
C THR A 94 -31.34 -6.45 -12.48
N ARG A 95 -30.93 -5.79 -13.54
CA ARG A 95 -31.66 -5.73 -14.80
C ARG A 95 -31.80 -7.11 -15.44
N LEU A 96 -30.70 -7.85 -15.51
CA LEU A 96 -30.67 -9.19 -16.09
C LEU A 96 -31.57 -10.16 -15.30
N LEU A 97 -31.51 -10.09 -13.97
CA LEU A 97 -32.40 -10.84 -13.08
C LEU A 97 -33.89 -10.48 -13.30
N TRP A 98 -34.17 -9.20 -13.46
CA TRP A 98 -35.53 -8.72 -13.74
C TRP A 98 -36.08 -9.24 -15.08
N GLU A 99 -35.23 -9.28 -16.12
CA GLU A 99 -35.62 -9.84 -17.43
C GLU A 99 -35.80 -11.36 -17.38
N LEU A 100 -34.94 -12.08 -16.62
CA LEU A 100 -35.03 -13.53 -16.48
C LEU A 100 -36.23 -14.00 -15.64
N THR A 101 -36.66 -13.18 -14.67
CA THR A 101 -37.80 -13.52 -13.80
C THR A 101 -39.14 -13.15 -14.36
N GLY A 102 -39.17 -12.44 -15.50
CA GLY A 102 -40.40 -12.09 -16.22
C GLY A 102 -41.22 -10.97 -15.57
N GLN A 103 -41.76 -10.07 -16.40
CA GLN A 103 -42.57 -8.93 -15.97
C GLN A 103 -44.01 -9.33 -15.51
N GLN A 104 -44.34 -10.62 -15.45
CA GLN A 104 -45.67 -11.08 -15.17
C GLN A 104 -45.92 -11.33 -13.69
N ARG A 105 -47.00 -10.70 -13.19
CA ARG A 105 -47.71 -10.81 -11.89
C ARG A 105 -46.95 -11.58 -10.79
N ARG A 106 -46.67 -10.86 -9.71
CA ARG A 106 -46.01 -11.34 -8.46
C ARG A 106 -46.87 -12.40 -7.73
N ASP A 107 -46.89 -13.62 -8.25
CA ASP A 107 -47.23 -14.78 -7.44
C ASP A 107 -46.05 -15.10 -6.50
N GLY A 108 -46.35 -15.57 -5.30
CA GLY A 108 -45.30 -15.81 -4.27
C GLY A 108 -44.11 -16.65 -4.74
N ARG A 109 -44.30 -17.53 -5.73
CA ARG A 109 -43.23 -18.31 -6.38
C ARG A 109 -42.21 -17.45 -7.13
N GLU A 110 -42.64 -16.35 -7.74
CA GLU A 110 -41.76 -15.45 -8.50
C GLU A 110 -40.93 -14.56 -7.58
N ALA A 111 -41.50 -14.15 -6.43
CA ALA A 111 -40.72 -13.45 -5.39
C ALA A 111 -39.56 -14.29 -4.87
N TRP A 112 -39.75 -15.60 -4.69
CA TRP A 112 -38.68 -16.53 -4.28
C TRP A 112 -37.61 -16.74 -5.36
N ARG A 113 -38.00 -16.77 -6.64
CA ARG A 113 -37.02 -16.83 -7.76
C ARG A 113 -36.21 -15.55 -7.86
N LEU A 114 -36.80 -14.38 -7.68
CA LEU A 114 -36.09 -13.10 -7.65
C LEU A 114 -35.14 -13.05 -6.46
N ALA A 115 -35.59 -13.42 -5.25
CA ALA A 115 -34.80 -13.48 -4.05
C ALA A 115 -33.58 -14.47 -4.21
N GLY A 116 -33.86 -15.66 -4.77
CA GLY A 116 -32.83 -16.65 -5.08
C GLY A 116 -31.80 -16.13 -6.11
N GLY A 117 -32.26 -15.46 -7.16
CA GLY A 117 -31.40 -14.81 -8.16
C GLY A 117 -30.57 -13.68 -7.57
N MET A 118 -31.15 -12.84 -6.71
CA MET A 118 -30.43 -11.79 -5.98
C MET A 118 -29.38 -12.40 -5.04
N ALA A 119 -29.72 -13.47 -4.31
CA ALA A 119 -28.80 -14.18 -3.45
C ALA A 119 -27.64 -14.82 -4.26
N ALA A 120 -27.96 -15.40 -5.41
CA ALA A 120 -26.96 -15.98 -6.32
C ALA A 120 -26.01 -14.90 -6.90
N LEU A 121 -26.56 -13.73 -7.28
CA LEU A 121 -25.76 -12.60 -7.74
C LEU A 121 -24.86 -12.07 -6.62
N LEU A 122 -25.40 -11.93 -5.41
CA LEU A 122 -24.63 -11.52 -4.24
C LEU A 122 -23.53 -12.53 -3.94
N ALA A 123 -23.85 -13.83 -3.96
CA ALA A 123 -22.85 -14.89 -3.78
C ALA A 123 -21.77 -14.83 -4.87
N LEU A 124 -22.16 -14.62 -6.13
CA LEU A 124 -21.20 -14.46 -7.24
C LEU A 124 -20.30 -13.23 -7.04
N LEU A 125 -20.85 -12.10 -6.62
CA LEU A 125 -20.09 -10.89 -6.31
C LEU A 125 -19.12 -11.12 -5.14
N LEU A 126 -19.55 -11.85 -4.11
CA LEU A 126 -18.71 -12.23 -2.99
C LEU A 126 -17.61 -13.22 -3.38
N LEU A 127 -17.89 -14.15 -4.28
CA LEU A 127 -16.92 -15.14 -4.76
C LEU A 127 -15.92 -14.54 -5.77
N THR A 128 -16.36 -13.60 -6.60
CA THR A 128 -15.51 -12.91 -7.59
C THR A 128 -14.80 -11.70 -7.00
N GLY A 129 -15.38 -11.10 -5.94
CA GLY A 129 -14.70 -10.09 -5.11
C GLY A 129 -13.56 -10.75 -4.32
N ASN A 130 -12.49 -10.01 -4.13
CA ASN A 130 -11.36 -10.51 -3.36
C ASN A 130 -11.74 -10.65 -1.87
N LEU A 131 -12.38 -11.76 -1.51
CA LEU A 131 -12.72 -12.12 -0.12
C LEU A 131 -11.48 -12.28 0.77
N GLY A 132 -10.28 -12.41 0.17
CA GLY A 132 -9.02 -12.36 0.88
C GLY A 132 -8.88 -11.06 1.69
N ASN A 133 -9.28 -9.94 1.13
CA ASN A 133 -9.27 -8.65 1.84
C ASN A 133 -10.31 -8.56 2.97
N VAL A 134 -11.43 -9.28 2.88
CA VAL A 134 -12.43 -9.34 3.97
C VAL A 134 -11.99 -10.30 5.08
N ARG A 135 -11.26 -11.36 4.73
CA ARG A 135 -10.67 -12.29 5.71
C ARG A 135 -9.45 -11.73 6.40
N SER A 136 -8.63 -10.94 5.71
CA SER A 136 -7.47 -10.25 6.30
C SER A 136 -7.89 -9.11 7.24
N LEU A 137 -9.08 -8.54 7.08
CA LEU A 137 -9.72 -7.67 8.09
C LEU A 137 -10.09 -8.42 9.38
N GLY A 138 -9.97 -9.75 9.40
CA GLY A 138 -10.25 -10.61 10.54
C GLY A 138 -9.00 -10.93 11.35
N GLY A 139 -8.88 -10.38 12.51
CA GLY A 139 -7.97 -10.85 13.56
C GLY A 139 -6.57 -10.25 13.47
N GLU A 140 -5.73 -10.68 12.55
CA GLU A 140 -4.31 -10.28 12.51
C GLU A 140 -4.11 -8.82 12.14
N GLU A 141 -4.80 -8.32 11.13
CA GLU A 141 -4.69 -6.91 10.74
C GLU A 141 -5.31 -5.97 11.76
N LYS A 142 -6.42 -6.38 12.39
CA LYS A 142 -7.03 -5.64 13.49
C LYS A 142 -6.09 -5.59 14.71
N ASN A 143 -5.40 -6.68 14.99
CA ASN A 143 -4.41 -6.75 16.06
C ASN A 143 -3.20 -5.85 15.73
N ARG A 144 -2.69 -5.92 14.50
CA ARG A 144 -1.59 -5.08 14.01
C ARG A 144 -1.92 -3.59 14.07
N LEU A 145 -3.13 -3.20 13.68
CA LEU A 145 -3.60 -1.81 13.80
C LEU A 145 -3.76 -1.37 15.26
N SER A 146 -4.20 -2.28 16.15
CA SER A 146 -4.27 -2.02 17.59
C SER A 146 -2.88 -1.80 18.19
N GLN A 147 -1.91 -2.65 17.83
CA GLN A 147 -0.52 -2.53 18.26
C GLN A 147 0.14 -1.25 17.73
N ALA A 148 -0.11 -0.90 16.47
CA ALA A 148 0.37 0.35 15.88
C ALA A 148 -0.19 1.59 16.60
N ARG A 149 -1.46 1.55 17.04
CA ARG A 149 -2.06 2.63 17.83
C ARG A 149 -1.42 2.73 19.23
N GLN A 150 -1.12 1.61 19.85
CA GLN A 150 -0.41 1.60 21.15
C GLN A 150 1.00 2.18 21.00
N ALA A 151 1.71 1.84 19.92
CA ALA A 151 3.01 2.44 19.63
C ALA A 151 2.91 3.96 19.39
N ALA A 152 1.87 4.42 18.70
CA ALA A 152 1.64 5.85 18.49
C ALA A 152 1.33 6.60 19.79
N LEU A 153 0.54 6.01 20.69
CA LEU A 153 0.29 6.58 22.03
C LEU A 153 1.57 6.64 22.87
N TYR A 154 2.37 5.57 22.84
CA TYR A 154 3.67 5.56 23.54
C TYR A 154 4.58 6.67 23.02
N LEU A 155 4.62 6.88 21.68
CA LEU A 155 5.40 7.97 21.09
C LEU A 155 4.89 9.35 21.51
N GLU A 156 3.58 9.54 21.64
CA GLU A 156 2.99 10.82 22.10
C GLU A 156 3.43 11.16 23.53
N GLU A 157 3.59 10.14 24.39
CA GLU A 157 4.07 10.30 25.77
C GLU A 157 5.60 10.42 25.86
N THR A 158 6.32 10.17 24.76
CA THR A 158 7.79 10.20 24.71
C THR A 158 8.27 11.60 24.35
N PRO A 159 8.99 12.32 25.24
CA PRO A 159 9.40 13.72 25.01
C PRO A 159 10.24 13.90 23.73
N GLU A 160 11.08 12.93 23.40
CA GLU A 160 11.95 12.94 22.24
C GLU A 160 11.16 12.94 20.92
N ALA A 161 9.96 12.36 20.90
CA ALA A 161 9.13 12.27 19.69
C ALA A 161 8.61 13.64 19.20
N GLY A 162 8.50 14.64 20.08
CA GLY A 162 8.10 16.00 19.71
C GLY A 162 9.21 16.79 18.98
N VAL A 163 10.47 16.37 19.12
CA VAL A 163 11.64 17.07 18.58
C VAL A 163 12.24 16.32 17.40
N GLU A 164 12.36 15.01 17.52
CA GLU A 164 13.10 14.17 16.60
C GLU A 164 12.27 13.74 15.39
N LEU A 165 12.97 13.43 14.28
CA LEU A 165 12.36 12.89 13.08
C LEU A 165 12.12 11.38 13.24
N LEU A 166 10.87 10.96 13.08
CA LEU A 166 10.44 9.56 13.25
C LEU A 166 10.59 8.77 11.96
N TRP A 167 11.25 7.61 12.07
CA TRP A 167 11.26 6.54 11.08
C TRP A 167 10.58 5.29 11.63
N ALA A 168 9.50 4.84 10.97
CA ALA A 168 8.67 3.77 11.49
C ALA A 168 7.97 2.99 10.36
N PRO A 169 7.46 1.77 10.64
CA PRO A 169 6.61 1.03 9.72
C PRO A 169 5.32 1.80 9.39
N ARG A 170 4.82 1.56 8.20
CA ARG A 170 3.62 2.23 7.69
C ARG A 170 2.41 2.21 8.64
N PRO A 171 2.04 1.09 9.32
CA PRO A 171 0.92 1.09 10.26
C PRO A 171 1.10 2.08 11.42
N VAL A 172 2.34 2.19 11.93
CA VAL A 172 2.67 3.14 13.01
C VAL A 172 2.60 4.58 12.50
N LEU A 173 3.15 4.86 11.31
CA LEU A 173 3.07 6.19 10.70
C LEU A 173 1.61 6.62 10.45
N GLU A 174 0.76 5.70 10.02
CA GLU A 174 -0.67 5.97 9.82
C GLU A 174 -1.38 6.24 11.15
N ALA A 175 -1.04 5.48 12.21
CA ALA A 175 -1.59 5.67 13.54
C ALA A 175 -1.15 7.00 14.16
N VAL A 176 0.14 7.33 14.09
CA VAL A 176 0.70 8.62 14.55
C VAL A 176 -0.02 9.80 13.90
N ARG A 177 -0.27 9.73 12.60
CA ARG A 177 -1.00 10.80 11.90
C ARG A 177 -2.44 10.98 12.29
N GLN A 178 -3.10 9.89 12.69
CA GLN A 178 -4.49 9.94 13.11
C GLN A 178 -4.63 10.48 14.53
N GLN A 179 -3.62 10.30 15.37
CA GLN A 179 -3.65 10.61 16.80
C GLN A 179 -2.92 11.90 17.13
N THR A 180 -1.78 12.15 16.49
CA THR A 180 -0.90 13.27 16.85
C THR A 180 -0.53 14.12 15.62
N GLY A 181 -0.60 15.44 15.74
CA GLY A 181 -0.12 16.38 14.71
C GLY A 181 1.31 16.88 14.95
N GLY A 182 1.93 16.53 16.09
CA GLY A 182 3.20 17.13 16.53
C GLY A 182 4.46 16.35 16.11
N ILE A 183 4.33 15.07 15.77
CA ILE A 183 5.48 14.22 15.44
C ILE A 183 5.85 14.37 13.96
N ARG A 184 7.11 14.72 13.70
CA ARG A 184 7.66 14.83 12.34
C ARG A 184 8.05 13.45 11.82
N LEU A 185 7.64 13.13 10.60
CA LEU A 185 7.88 11.84 9.96
C LEU A 185 8.97 11.96 8.89
N LEU A 186 9.88 10.99 8.80
CA LEU A 186 10.91 10.94 7.77
C LEU A 186 10.30 10.87 6.36
N TYR A 187 9.25 10.10 6.20
CA TYR A 187 8.50 9.97 4.95
C TYR A 187 7.02 9.66 5.24
N GLY A 188 6.20 9.71 4.22
CA GLY A 188 4.80 9.37 4.31
C GLY A 188 3.91 10.31 3.51
N ARG A 189 2.60 10.04 3.48
CA ARG A 189 1.64 10.76 2.62
C ARG A 189 1.57 12.28 2.80
N ASN A 190 2.18 12.83 3.86
CA ASN A 190 2.11 14.25 4.17
C ASN A 190 3.50 14.90 4.26
N MET A 191 4.41 14.52 3.39
CA MET A 191 5.60 15.34 3.21
C MET A 191 5.19 16.68 2.60
N TRP A 192 4.89 17.61 3.48
CA TRP A 192 4.63 18.99 3.13
C TRP A 192 5.94 19.69 2.87
N GLU A 193 6.10 20.23 1.68
CA GLU A 193 7.23 21.10 1.34
C GLU A 193 6.80 22.57 1.49
N PRO A 194 7.25 23.25 2.54
CA PRO A 194 6.83 24.64 2.79
C PRO A 194 7.22 25.61 1.67
N ALA A 195 8.38 25.38 1.03
CA ALA A 195 8.87 26.21 -0.06
C ALA A 195 8.00 26.12 -1.32
N ALA A 196 7.42 24.97 -1.59
CA ALA A 196 6.53 24.75 -2.73
C ALA A 196 5.05 24.92 -2.36
N ALA A 197 4.72 25.10 -1.08
CA ALA A 197 3.37 25.06 -0.52
C ALA A 197 2.57 23.83 -1.04
N ALA A 198 3.25 22.71 -1.22
CA ALA A 198 2.71 21.49 -1.81
C ALA A 198 3.27 20.25 -1.11
N TYR A 199 2.60 19.13 -1.31
CA TYR A 199 3.13 17.85 -0.87
C TYR A 199 4.08 17.30 -1.94
N ALA A 200 5.31 17.01 -1.54
CA ALA A 200 6.36 16.44 -2.39
C ALA A 200 6.11 14.93 -2.64
N TYR A 201 4.96 14.57 -3.20
CA TYR A 201 4.64 13.15 -3.47
C TYR A 201 5.54 12.51 -4.53
N ASP A 202 6.17 13.32 -5.38
CA ASP A 202 6.84 12.87 -6.59
C ASP A 202 8.34 12.86 -6.50
N SER A 203 8.90 13.42 -5.43
CA SER A 203 10.35 13.59 -5.28
C SER A 203 10.85 13.02 -3.95
N TYR A 204 10.46 11.77 -3.64
CA TYR A 204 11.21 11.06 -2.61
C TYR A 204 12.64 10.89 -3.10
N PRO A 205 13.64 11.39 -2.36
CA PRO A 205 15.02 11.01 -2.59
C PRO A 205 15.11 9.49 -2.64
N MET A 206 15.95 8.95 -3.50
CA MET A 206 16.12 7.51 -3.66
C MET A 206 16.44 6.83 -2.32
N GLU A 207 17.12 7.53 -1.44
CA GLU A 207 17.48 7.11 -0.10
C GLU A 207 16.24 6.86 0.77
N GLN A 208 15.27 7.76 0.74
CA GLN A 208 14.02 7.59 1.50
C GLN A 208 13.16 6.46 0.94
N GLN A 209 13.13 6.29 -0.37
CA GLN A 209 12.44 5.16 -0.98
C GLN A 209 13.07 3.82 -0.55
N ARG A 210 14.39 3.73 -0.51
CA ARG A 210 15.10 2.54 0.00
C ARG A 210 14.80 2.27 1.46
N LEU A 211 14.76 3.31 2.30
CA LEU A 211 14.40 3.20 3.71
C LEU A 211 12.96 2.71 3.89
N PHE A 212 12.05 3.19 3.06
CA PHE A 212 10.66 2.73 3.06
C PHE A 212 10.56 1.24 2.66
N ASP A 213 11.17 0.84 1.54
CA ASP A 213 11.14 -0.53 1.03
C ASP A 213 11.78 -1.52 2.03
N TRP A 214 12.89 -1.10 2.66
CA TRP A 214 13.54 -1.90 3.70
C TRP A 214 12.62 -2.06 4.93
N MET A 215 11.98 -1.00 5.39
CA MET A 215 11.08 -1.04 6.54
C MET A 215 9.85 -1.93 6.27
N GLU A 216 9.30 -1.88 5.05
CA GLU A 216 8.20 -2.77 4.62
C GLU A 216 8.63 -4.25 4.66
N ALA A 217 9.85 -4.57 4.22
CA ALA A 217 10.39 -5.92 4.30
C ALA A 217 10.59 -6.38 5.75
N VAL A 218 11.10 -5.49 6.62
CA VAL A 218 11.26 -5.76 8.06
C VAL A 218 9.91 -6.00 8.73
N GLU A 219 8.89 -5.18 8.42
CA GLU A 219 7.54 -5.32 8.96
C GLU A 219 6.90 -6.66 8.59
N LYS A 220 7.17 -7.16 7.38
CA LYS A 220 6.68 -8.46 6.91
C LYS A 220 7.51 -9.65 7.39
N GLY A 221 8.65 -9.41 8.04
CA GLY A 221 9.61 -10.44 8.39
C GLY A 221 10.36 -11.02 7.19
N GLU A 222 10.31 -10.33 6.04
CA GLU A 222 10.93 -10.75 4.78
C GLU A 222 12.39 -10.30 4.69
N ALA A 223 13.16 -10.95 3.80
CA ALA A 223 14.48 -10.47 3.44
C ALA A 223 14.33 -9.26 2.50
N TYR A 224 14.99 -8.17 2.81
CA TYR A 224 15.07 -7.04 1.89
C TYR A 224 15.97 -7.40 0.70
N GLU A 225 15.39 -7.43 -0.49
CA GLU A 225 16.14 -7.59 -1.73
C GLU A 225 16.79 -6.26 -2.11
N MET A 226 18.08 -6.11 -1.77
CA MET A 226 18.82 -4.92 -2.13
C MET A 226 18.92 -4.77 -3.66
N PRO A 227 18.64 -3.57 -4.21
CA PRO A 227 18.89 -3.29 -5.62
C PRO A 227 20.33 -3.59 -6.01
N LEU A 228 20.54 -4.09 -7.23
CA LEU A 228 21.88 -4.51 -7.70
C LEU A 228 22.92 -3.40 -7.54
N GLY A 229 22.56 -2.14 -7.86
CA GLY A 229 23.46 -1.00 -7.68
C GLY A 229 23.87 -0.74 -6.23
N LEU A 230 22.98 -1.03 -5.26
CA LEU A 230 23.32 -0.92 -3.84
C LEU A 230 24.22 -2.08 -3.40
N LYS A 231 24.00 -3.30 -3.90
CA LYS A 231 24.88 -4.45 -3.63
C LYS A 231 26.31 -4.15 -4.10
N VAL A 232 26.49 -3.72 -5.34
CA VAL A 232 27.80 -3.35 -5.90
C VAL A 232 28.45 -2.24 -5.08
N PHE A 233 27.70 -1.21 -4.69
CA PHE A 233 28.19 -0.14 -3.85
C PHE A 233 28.66 -0.65 -2.48
N LEU A 234 27.94 -1.57 -1.85
CA LEU A 234 28.30 -2.13 -0.55
C LEU A 234 29.51 -3.07 -0.65
N GLU A 235 29.63 -3.84 -1.73
CA GLU A 235 30.82 -4.66 -2.03
C GLU A 235 32.09 -3.81 -2.12
N ASP A 236 32.00 -2.63 -2.75
CA ASP A 236 33.13 -1.73 -2.94
C ASP A 236 33.43 -0.87 -1.70
N THR A 237 32.46 -0.57 -0.85
CA THR A 237 32.60 0.46 0.19
C THR A 237 32.50 -0.06 1.62
N VAL A 238 31.92 -1.22 1.85
CA VAL A 238 31.72 -1.77 3.19
C VAL A 238 32.70 -2.90 3.46
N ALA A 239 33.64 -2.66 4.35
CA ALA A 239 34.57 -3.66 4.78
C ALA A 239 33.87 -4.88 5.41
N GLY A 240 34.19 -6.08 4.91
CA GLY A 240 33.58 -7.32 5.39
C GLY A 240 32.29 -7.75 4.68
N TRP A 241 31.87 -7.02 3.65
CA TRP A 241 30.82 -7.50 2.77
C TRP A 241 31.30 -8.72 1.99
N ASP A 242 30.61 -9.85 2.16
CA ASP A 242 30.92 -11.11 1.51
C ASP A 242 29.64 -11.77 1.00
N PRO A 243 29.39 -11.82 -0.31
CA PRO A 243 28.20 -12.43 -0.87
C PRO A 243 28.09 -13.94 -0.57
N GLU A 244 29.20 -14.60 -0.24
CA GLU A 244 29.22 -16.02 0.15
C GLU A 244 28.79 -16.24 1.62
N ARG A 245 28.73 -15.15 2.42
CA ARG A 245 28.26 -15.16 3.80
C ARG A 245 26.96 -14.34 3.97
N PRO A 246 25.83 -14.87 3.53
CA PRO A 246 24.57 -14.10 3.46
C PRO A 246 24.10 -13.59 4.82
N GLY A 247 24.43 -14.26 5.92
CA GLY A 247 24.07 -13.81 7.27
C GLY A 247 24.81 -12.54 7.69
N GLU A 248 26.13 -12.49 7.52
CA GLU A 248 26.95 -11.33 7.85
C GLU A 248 26.64 -10.16 6.91
N SER A 249 26.54 -10.42 5.60
CA SER A 249 26.17 -9.42 4.61
C SER A 249 24.79 -8.80 4.89
N ARG A 250 23.85 -9.59 5.42
CA ARG A 250 22.53 -9.09 5.83
C ARG A 250 22.66 -8.10 6.99
N ILE A 251 23.42 -8.42 8.02
CA ILE A 251 23.64 -7.53 9.18
C ILE A 251 24.34 -6.24 8.74
N LEU A 252 25.32 -6.31 7.87
CA LEU A 252 26.00 -5.14 7.31
C LEU A 252 25.05 -4.28 6.47
N GLY A 253 24.21 -4.90 5.67
CA GLY A 253 23.17 -4.21 4.90
C GLY A 253 22.15 -3.51 5.80
N ASP A 254 21.70 -4.17 6.87
CA ASP A 254 20.81 -3.59 7.86
C ASP A 254 21.48 -2.40 8.58
N ALA A 255 22.75 -2.53 9.01
CA ALA A 255 23.52 -1.44 9.61
C ALA A 255 23.67 -0.24 8.66
N HIS A 256 23.87 -0.50 7.36
CA HIS A 256 23.90 0.55 6.35
C HIS A 256 22.55 1.29 6.25
N MET A 257 21.43 0.58 6.31
CA MET A 257 20.11 1.21 6.27
C MET A 257 19.84 2.06 7.53
N LEU A 258 20.27 1.59 8.71
CA LEU A 258 20.20 2.37 9.94
C LEU A 258 21.06 3.64 9.86
N ARG A 259 22.28 3.54 9.30
CA ARG A 259 23.14 4.68 9.04
C ARG A 259 22.48 5.68 8.11
N LEU A 260 21.95 5.19 7.00
CA LEU A 260 21.25 6.02 6.01
C LEU A 260 20.05 6.77 6.64
N ALA A 261 19.30 6.12 7.53
CA ALA A 261 18.20 6.76 8.26
C ALA A 261 18.71 7.90 9.16
N ALA A 262 19.80 7.68 9.88
CA ALA A 262 20.44 8.70 10.71
C ALA A 262 20.98 9.87 9.86
N GLU A 263 21.62 9.60 8.71
CA GLU A 263 22.07 10.61 7.74
C GLU A 263 20.93 11.44 7.16
N GLN A 264 19.73 10.85 7.00
CA GLN A 264 18.51 11.54 6.62
C GLN A 264 17.85 12.30 7.78
N GLY A 265 18.49 12.33 8.95
CA GLY A 265 18.03 13.05 10.14
C GLY A 265 17.04 12.30 11.00
N ALA A 266 16.70 11.05 10.70
CA ALA A 266 15.85 10.25 11.56
C ALA A 266 16.63 9.82 12.81
N ARG A 267 16.20 10.32 13.96
CA ARG A 267 16.78 9.98 15.26
C ARG A 267 15.91 9.04 16.07
N LEU A 268 14.62 9.07 15.85
CA LEU A 268 13.65 8.21 16.51
C LEU A 268 13.21 7.09 15.56
N TRP A 269 13.42 5.85 15.95
CA TRP A 269 13.14 4.68 15.12
C TRP A 269 12.15 3.74 15.79
N VAL A 270 11.24 3.18 15.02
CA VAL A 270 10.30 2.16 15.49
C VAL A 270 10.43 0.93 14.61
N PHE A 271 10.55 -0.24 15.24
CA PHE A 271 10.63 -1.51 14.53
C PHE A 271 9.63 -2.51 15.08
N PRO A 272 9.16 -3.48 14.26
CA PRO A 272 8.37 -4.59 14.76
C PRO A 272 9.11 -5.35 15.86
N ALA A 273 8.40 -5.77 16.91
CA ALA A 273 9.00 -6.50 18.02
C ALA A 273 9.72 -7.78 17.55
N GLY A 274 9.20 -8.45 16.51
CA GLY A 274 9.83 -9.61 15.91
C GLY A 274 11.18 -9.34 15.23
N ALA A 275 11.51 -8.07 14.96
CA ALA A 275 12.80 -7.66 14.36
C ALA A 275 13.84 -7.22 15.40
N THR A 276 13.53 -7.24 16.70
CA THR A 276 14.39 -6.67 17.76
C THR A 276 15.80 -7.26 17.75
N GLU A 277 15.95 -8.57 17.65
CA GLU A 277 17.25 -9.23 17.60
C GLU A 277 18.07 -8.77 16.40
N ARG A 278 17.46 -8.78 15.21
CA ARG A 278 18.07 -8.32 13.97
C ARG A 278 18.54 -6.86 14.07
N VAL A 279 17.69 -5.98 14.60
CA VAL A 279 17.99 -4.56 14.79
C VAL A 279 19.12 -4.38 15.82
N THR A 280 19.11 -5.13 16.92
CA THR A 280 20.18 -5.08 17.92
C THR A 280 21.54 -5.45 17.33
N LEU A 281 21.62 -6.50 16.50
CA LEU A 281 22.84 -6.87 15.81
C LEU A 281 23.33 -5.79 14.84
N ALA A 282 22.40 -5.20 14.08
CA ALA A 282 22.71 -4.10 13.16
C ALA A 282 23.17 -2.84 13.91
N CYS A 283 22.57 -2.51 15.06
CA CYS A 283 22.99 -1.41 15.92
C CYS A 283 24.40 -1.61 16.47
N GLY A 284 24.76 -2.85 16.86
CA GLY A 284 26.13 -3.17 17.29
C GLY A 284 27.14 -2.89 16.17
N ARG A 285 26.87 -3.31 14.95
CA ARG A 285 27.70 -3.01 13.79
C ARG A 285 27.76 -1.52 13.44
N LEU A 286 26.66 -0.82 13.57
CA LEU A 286 26.60 0.62 13.35
C LEU A 286 27.47 1.38 14.36
N GLN A 287 27.47 0.98 15.62
CA GLN A 287 28.35 1.55 16.65
C GLN A 287 29.82 1.31 16.34
N GLU A 288 30.19 0.10 15.91
CA GLU A 288 31.57 -0.25 15.55
C GLU A 288 32.10 0.55 14.34
N THR A 289 31.21 0.80 13.35
CA THR A 289 31.62 1.39 12.05
C THR A 289 31.51 2.90 12.00
N CYS A 290 30.54 3.50 12.71
CA CYS A 290 30.21 4.91 12.57
C CYS A 290 30.16 5.67 13.91
N GLY A 291 30.36 5.00 15.06
CA GLY A 291 30.27 5.64 16.38
C GLY A 291 28.84 6.00 16.83
N LEU A 292 27.84 5.78 15.99
CA LEU A 292 26.44 6.02 16.35
C LEU A 292 25.99 5.01 17.40
N ARG A 293 25.28 5.49 18.43
CA ARG A 293 24.85 4.66 19.56
C ARG A 293 23.31 4.61 19.68
N PRO A 294 22.63 3.79 18.86
CA PRO A 294 21.21 3.59 19.04
C PRO A 294 20.94 2.90 20.39
N ARG A 295 19.97 3.41 21.13
CA ARG A 295 19.52 2.80 22.38
C ARG A 295 18.03 2.52 22.33
N LEU A 296 17.60 1.43 22.95
CA LEU A 296 16.19 1.10 23.12
C LEU A 296 15.61 2.05 24.16
N LEU A 297 14.55 2.80 23.77
CA LEU A 297 13.78 3.64 24.70
C LEU A 297 12.70 2.84 25.39
N GLY A 298 12.02 1.95 24.66
CA GLY A 298 10.98 1.12 25.21
C GLY A 298 10.36 0.18 24.20
N SER A 299 9.37 -0.58 24.65
CA SER A 299 8.66 -1.53 23.80
C SER A 299 7.16 -1.51 24.12
N THR A 300 6.37 -1.73 23.09
CA THR A 300 4.94 -2.02 23.17
C THR A 300 4.70 -3.46 22.76
N GLU A 301 3.46 -3.93 22.79
CA GLU A 301 3.14 -5.32 22.45
C GLU A 301 3.62 -5.75 21.05
N GLY A 302 3.62 -4.83 20.08
CA GLY A 302 3.97 -5.16 18.68
C GLY A 302 5.22 -4.45 18.16
N TYR A 303 5.76 -3.46 18.88
CA TYR A 303 6.83 -2.60 18.38
C TYR A 303 7.84 -2.22 19.46
N THR A 304 9.08 -1.96 19.02
CA THR A 304 10.16 -1.41 19.85
C THR A 304 10.52 -0.02 19.36
N VAL A 305 10.81 0.88 20.29
CA VAL A 305 11.15 2.28 20.04
C VAL A 305 12.60 2.51 20.42
N TRP A 306 13.34 3.07 19.50
CA TRP A 306 14.78 3.30 19.60
C TRP A 306 15.10 4.78 19.34
N ILE A 307 16.13 5.28 19.99
CA ILE A 307 16.69 6.60 19.70
C ILE A 307 18.16 6.47 19.30
N CYS A 308 18.56 7.19 18.27
CA CYS A 308 19.94 7.29 17.81
C CYS A 308 20.55 8.59 18.34
N GLY A 309 21.32 8.51 19.42
CA GLY A 309 22.12 9.64 19.94
C GLY A 309 23.43 9.79 19.17
N GLY A 310 23.91 11.04 19.02
CA GLY A 310 25.27 11.33 18.62
C GLY A 310 26.22 11.33 19.83
N ASP A 311 27.53 11.40 19.61
CA ASP A 311 28.54 11.44 20.67
C ASP A 311 28.44 12.66 21.64
N GLU A 312 27.52 13.61 21.37
CA GLU A 312 27.37 14.83 22.19
C GLU A 312 26.51 14.64 23.45
N ASP A 313 25.82 13.51 23.61
CA ASP A 313 24.94 13.27 24.79
C ASP A 313 25.65 12.53 25.95
N SER A 314 26.97 12.55 26.00
CA SER A 314 27.80 11.86 27.02
C SER A 314 28.53 12.81 27.98
N GLU A 315 27.93 13.98 28.31
CA GLU A 315 28.37 14.80 29.44
C GLU A 315 27.35 14.86 30.59
#